data_f6b30d9e080418630d78a5f7743e22fd
#
_entry.id   f6b30d9e080418630d78a5f7743e22fd
#
_cell.length_a   1.000
_cell.length_b   1.000
_cell.length_c   1.000
_cell.angle_alpha   90.00
_cell.angle_beta   90.00
_cell.angle_gamma   90.00
#
_symmetry.space_group_name_H-M   'P 1'
#
loop_
_entity.id
_entity.type
_entity.pdbx_description
1 polymer ?
#
loop_
_entity_poly.entity_id
_entity_poly.type
_entity_poly.pdbx_seq_one_letter_code
_entity_poly.pdbx_strand_id
1 'polypeptide(L)'
;SENANAFENEVAGRPYFFLPLIYKIMDGEEISRYYVIAGINGLVKGNYDPTEFAVLFKKIYKEHIYSSFKRQLIRMTGYLNQNDLIDQDLFDFLCDIALNDPDPAKVLNPNNQIIDSFNNNRGMAVHEIVRCFRYKRFAEKIFLTLFKVANDPMDSVRIASLIDLAVLMNVD
;
A
#
# COMPACT_ATOMS: atom_id res chain seq x y z
N SER A 1 -9.35 -16.02 7.72
CA SER A 1 -10.42 -16.90 8.25
C SER A 1 -11.63 -16.83 7.33
N GLU A 2 -12.44 -17.89 7.23
CA GLU A 2 -13.66 -17.91 6.39
C GLU A 2 -14.59 -16.73 6.70
N ASN A 3 -14.75 -16.37 7.96
CA ASN A 3 -15.59 -15.26 8.38
C ASN A 3 -15.06 -13.90 7.87
N ALA A 4 -13.75 -13.68 7.83
CA ALA A 4 -13.18 -12.45 7.29
C ALA A 4 -13.40 -12.34 5.77
N ASN A 5 -13.28 -13.46 5.04
CA ASN A 5 -13.55 -13.49 3.60
C ASN A 5 -15.04 -13.26 3.30
N ALA A 6 -15.94 -13.84 4.11
CA ALA A 6 -17.37 -13.58 4.01
C ALA A 6 -17.67 -12.08 4.25
N PHE A 7 -17.07 -11.49 5.27
CA PHE A 7 -17.20 -10.05 5.56
C PHE A 7 -16.68 -9.19 4.40
N GLU A 8 -15.51 -9.50 3.83
CA GLU A 8 -14.97 -8.80 2.65
C GLU A 8 -15.97 -8.81 1.48
N ASN A 9 -16.59 -9.96 1.19
CA ASN A 9 -17.56 -10.08 0.09
C ASN A 9 -18.85 -9.29 0.38
N GLU A 10 -19.33 -9.28 1.62
CA GLU A 10 -20.48 -8.47 2.02
C GLU A 10 -20.21 -6.97 1.89
N VAL A 11 -19.01 -6.53 2.33
CA VAL A 11 -18.59 -5.13 2.16
C VAL A 11 -18.50 -4.76 0.68
N ALA A 12 -17.93 -5.63 -0.14
CA ALA A 12 -17.83 -5.40 -1.58
C ALA A 12 -19.20 -5.25 -2.26
N GLY A 13 -20.19 -6.01 -1.82
CA GLY A 13 -21.56 -5.91 -2.35
C GLY A 13 -22.32 -4.65 -1.89
N ARG A 14 -21.97 -4.08 -0.74
CA ARG A 14 -22.67 -2.94 -0.11
C ARG A 14 -21.73 -1.99 0.62
N PRO A 15 -20.75 -1.38 -0.08
CA PRO A 15 -19.64 -0.65 0.56
C PRO A 15 -20.13 0.50 1.47
N TYR A 16 -21.09 1.29 1.01
CA TYR A 16 -21.64 2.43 1.78
C TYR A 16 -22.36 1.99 3.07
N PHE A 17 -23.00 0.83 3.04
CA PHE A 17 -23.69 0.29 4.22
C PHE A 17 -22.70 -0.12 5.31
N PHE A 18 -21.56 -0.70 4.94
CA PHE A 18 -20.56 -1.22 5.88
C PHE A 18 -19.53 -0.22 6.33
N LEU A 19 -19.36 0.92 5.66
CA LEU A 19 -18.35 1.93 6.04
C LEU A 19 -18.46 2.38 7.50
N PRO A 20 -19.65 2.72 8.06
CA PRO A 20 -19.77 3.10 9.47
C PRO A 20 -19.33 1.98 10.42
N LEU A 21 -19.58 0.72 10.05
CA LEU A 21 -19.14 -0.44 10.82
C LEU A 21 -17.60 -0.57 10.78
N ILE A 22 -16.97 -0.33 9.63
CA ILE A 22 -15.51 -0.36 9.51
C ILE A 22 -14.88 0.69 10.43
N TYR A 23 -15.41 1.92 10.45
CA TYR A 23 -14.96 2.96 11.39
C TYR A 23 -15.13 2.52 12.85
N LYS A 24 -16.29 1.97 13.21
CA LYS A 24 -16.55 1.49 14.58
C LYS A 24 -15.61 0.34 14.97
N ILE A 25 -15.27 -0.54 14.03
CA ILE A 25 -14.31 -1.61 14.26
C ILE A 25 -12.91 -1.04 14.48
N MET A 26 -12.51 -0.03 13.73
CA MET A 26 -11.20 0.63 13.88
C MET A 26 -11.06 1.36 15.21
N ASP A 27 -12.13 1.96 15.72
CA ASP A 27 -12.16 2.70 17.00
C ASP A 27 -12.25 1.76 18.22
N GLY A 28 -12.47 0.46 18.04
CA GLY A 28 -12.62 -0.53 19.10
C GLY A 28 -11.30 -1.18 19.53
N GLU A 29 -11.06 -1.28 20.85
CA GLU A 29 -9.83 -1.84 21.41
C GLU A 29 -9.67 -3.37 21.22
N GLU A 30 -10.75 -4.11 20.99
CA GLU A 30 -10.74 -5.59 21.03
C GLU A 30 -10.97 -6.27 19.68
N ILE A 31 -11.16 -5.53 18.59
CA ILE A 31 -11.56 -6.14 17.33
C ILE A 31 -10.36 -6.54 16.50
N SER A 32 -10.39 -7.80 16.08
CA SER A 32 -9.39 -8.41 15.22
C SER A 32 -9.09 -7.53 14.01
N ARG A 33 -7.84 -7.09 13.88
CA ARG A 33 -7.30 -6.41 12.69
C ARG A 33 -7.70 -7.07 11.37
N TYR A 34 -8.01 -8.37 11.39
CA TYR A 34 -8.45 -9.13 10.22
C TYR A 34 -9.77 -8.60 9.62
N TYR A 35 -10.69 -8.12 10.46
CA TYR A 35 -11.94 -7.54 9.97
C TYR A 35 -11.75 -6.15 9.39
N VAL A 36 -10.84 -5.34 9.95
CA VAL A 36 -10.47 -4.04 9.35
C VAL A 36 -9.85 -4.26 7.97
N ILE A 37 -8.90 -5.19 7.87
CA ILE A 37 -8.26 -5.57 6.61
C ILE A 37 -9.29 -6.05 5.59
N ALA A 38 -10.17 -6.96 5.98
CA ALA A 38 -11.22 -7.48 5.13
C ALA A 38 -12.21 -6.37 4.69
N GLY A 39 -12.55 -5.45 5.61
CA GLY A 39 -13.38 -4.29 5.31
C GLY A 39 -12.73 -3.39 4.24
N ILE A 40 -11.46 -3.02 4.42
CA ILE A 40 -10.71 -2.21 3.46
C ILE A 40 -10.63 -2.91 2.09
N ASN A 41 -10.30 -4.19 2.07
CA ASN A 41 -10.26 -4.97 0.82
C ASN A 41 -11.63 -5.02 0.14
N GLY A 42 -12.70 -5.18 0.92
CA GLY A 42 -14.07 -5.17 0.42
C GLY A 42 -14.45 -3.83 -0.20
N LEU A 43 -14.06 -2.69 0.41
CA LEU A 43 -14.26 -1.37 -0.18
C LEU A 43 -13.57 -1.23 -1.54
N VAL A 44 -12.32 -1.65 -1.65
CA VAL A 44 -11.58 -1.65 -2.93
C VAL A 44 -12.26 -2.53 -3.97
N LYS A 45 -12.63 -3.75 -3.59
CA LYS A 45 -13.30 -4.73 -4.47
C LYS A 45 -14.67 -4.26 -4.94
N GLY A 46 -15.40 -3.54 -4.08
CA GLY A 46 -16.71 -2.96 -4.37
C GLY A 46 -16.64 -1.62 -5.10
N ASN A 47 -15.46 -1.18 -5.55
CA ASN A 47 -15.25 0.12 -6.21
C ASN A 47 -15.86 1.28 -5.41
N TYR A 48 -15.58 1.30 -4.10
CA TYR A 48 -16.01 2.40 -3.24
C TYR A 48 -15.46 3.73 -3.73
N ASP A 49 -16.18 4.84 -3.47
CA ASP A 49 -15.76 6.17 -3.92
C ASP A 49 -14.30 6.47 -3.54
N PRO A 50 -13.42 6.70 -4.54
CA PRO A 50 -11.99 6.87 -4.25
C PRO A 50 -11.68 8.11 -3.42
N THR A 51 -12.52 9.17 -3.50
CA THR A 51 -12.32 10.40 -2.73
C THR A 51 -12.60 10.16 -1.26
N GLU A 52 -13.70 9.47 -0.95
CA GLU A 52 -14.02 9.08 0.42
C GLU A 52 -13.02 8.04 0.95
N PHE A 53 -12.51 7.18 0.08
CA PHE A 53 -11.45 6.23 0.42
C PHE A 53 -10.13 6.93 0.79
N ALA A 54 -9.80 8.07 0.16
CA ALA A 54 -8.66 8.90 0.55
C ALA A 54 -8.84 9.49 1.97
N VAL A 55 -10.07 9.84 2.35
CA VAL A 55 -10.38 10.28 3.72
C VAL A 55 -10.16 9.16 4.73
N LEU A 56 -10.63 7.94 4.42
CA LEU A 56 -10.38 6.76 5.25
C LEU A 56 -8.89 6.48 5.39
N PHE A 57 -8.11 6.57 4.31
CA PHE A 57 -6.65 6.44 4.36
C PHE A 57 -6.04 7.43 5.35
N LYS A 58 -6.37 8.71 5.23
CA LYS A 58 -5.84 9.78 6.10
C LYS A 58 -6.21 9.56 7.57
N LYS A 59 -7.40 9.05 7.85
CA LYS A 59 -7.80 8.66 9.20
C LYS A 59 -6.90 7.56 9.75
N ILE A 60 -6.75 6.45 9.05
CA ILE A 60 -5.91 5.32 9.48
C ILE A 60 -4.46 5.78 9.68
N TYR A 61 -3.94 6.59 8.78
CA TYR A 61 -2.56 7.08 8.83
C TYR A 61 -2.30 7.98 10.04
N LYS A 62 -3.27 8.84 10.43
CA LYS A 62 -3.12 9.80 11.53
C LYS A 62 -3.34 9.22 12.92
N GLU A 63 -4.13 8.18 13.07
CA GLU A 63 -4.60 7.68 14.37
C GLU A 63 -3.69 6.63 15.01
N HIS A 64 -2.40 6.56 14.66
CA HIS A 64 -1.43 5.59 15.19
C HIS A 64 -1.75 4.09 14.94
N ILE A 65 -2.84 3.78 14.28
CA ILE A 65 -3.21 2.43 13.80
C ILE A 65 -2.28 2.02 12.66
N TYR A 66 -1.62 2.97 12.09
CA TYR A 66 -0.72 2.90 10.96
C TYR A 66 0.30 1.75 11.05
N SER A 67 0.96 1.54 12.20
CA SER A 67 1.97 0.48 12.33
C SER A 67 1.41 -0.92 12.10
N SER A 68 0.15 -1.17 12.46
CA SER A 68 -0.53 -2.46 12.28
C SER A 68 -1.09 -2.66 10.88
N PHE A 69 -1.28 -1.59 10.11
CA PHE A 69 -1.95 -1.59 8.80
C PHE A 69 -1.09 -1.09 7.65
N LYS A 70 0.23 -0.94 7.81
CA LYS A 70 1.15 -0.44 6.78
C LYS A 70 0.92 -1.09 5.41
N ARG A 71 0.86 -2.42 5.38
CA ARG A 71 0.63 -3.17 4.13
C ARG A 71 -0.69 -2.82 3.46
N GLN A 72 -1.76 -2.65 4.25
CA GLN A 72 -3.06 -2.22 3.73
C GLN A 72 -3.01 -0.80 3.22
N LEU A 73 -2.34 0.10 3.94
CA LEU A 73 -2.14 1.48 3.49
C LEU A 73 -1.38 1.54 2.16
N ILE A 74 -0.32 0.74 1.98
CA ILE A 74 0.38 0.64 0.68
C ILE A 74 -0.58 0.16 -0.43
N ARG A 75 -1.40 -0.85 -0.17
CA ARG A 75 -2.41 -1.32 -1.14
C ARG A 75 -3.48 -0.26 -1.43
N MET A 76 -3.91 0.48 -0.40
CA MET A 76 -4.84 1.59 -0.57
C MET A 76 -4.27 2.67 -1.49
N THR A 77 -2.96 2.98 -1.38
CA THR A 77 -2.33 3.94 -2.31
C THR A 77 -2.37 3.44 -3.75
N GLY A 78 -2.25 2.13 -3.99
CA GLY A 78 -2.43 1.55 -5.33
C GLY A 78 -3.82 1.83 -5.92
N TYR A 79 -4.88 1.67 -5.13
CA TYR A 79 -6.23 2.02 -5.55
C TYR A 79 -6.40 3.52 -5.81
N LEU A 80 -5.90 4.38 -4.91
CA LEU A 80 -5.94 5.83 -5.08
C LEU A 80 -5.13 6.29 -6.30
N ASN A 81 -4.00 5.63 -6.56
CA ASN A 81 -3.18 5.88 -7.73
C ASN A 81 -3.94 5.59 -9.04
N GLN A 82 -4.67 4.47 -9.13
CA GLN A 82 -5.50 4.15 -10.30
C GLN A 82 -6.58 5.20 -10.57
N ASN A 83 -7.00 5.94 -9.55
CA ASN A 83 -8.03 6.97 -9.61
C ASN A 83 -7.47 8.41 -9.60
N ASP A 84 -6.19 8.61 -9.84
CA ASP A 84 -5.51 9.91 -9.90
C ASP A 84 -5.55 10.75 -8.60
N LEU A 85 -5.65 10.08 -7.45
CA LEU A 85 -5.80 10.69 -6.12
C LEU A 85 -4.53 10.63 -5.25
N ILE A 86 -3.35 10.55 -5.85
CA ILE A 86 -2.09 10.63 -5.10
C ILE A 86 -1.72 12.10 -4.88
N ASP A 87 -1.79 12.55 -3.64
CA ASP A 87 -1.27 13.84 -3.21
C ASP A 87 0.17 13.72 -2.67
N GLN A 88 0.74 14.84 -2.20
CA GLN A 88 2.11 14.87 -1.67
C GLN A 88 2.25 14.00 -0.42
N ASP A 89 1.28 14.03 0.48
CA ASP A 89 1.33 13.29 1.75
C ASP A 89 1.34 11.77 1.51
N LEU A 90 0.50 11.29 0.59
CA LEU A 90 0.47 9.88 0.19
C LEU A 90 1.78 9.45 -0.49
N PHE A 91 2.32 10.31 -1.34
CA PHE A 91 3.59 10.02 -2.00
C PHE A 91 4.75 10.00 -1.01
N ASP A 92 4.78 10.93 -0.05
CA ASP A 92 5.80 10.99 1.00
C ASP A 92 5.72 9.78 1.94
N PHE A 93 4.52 9.33 2.27
CA PHE A 93 4.28 8.07 2.98
C PHE A 93 4.93 6.88 2.26
N LEU A 94 4.72 6.73 0.95
CA LEU A 94 5.35 5.64 0.18
C LEU A 94 6.87 5.73 0.21
N CYS A 95 7.44 6.93 0.04
CA CYS A 95 8.89 7.14 0.10
C CYS A 95 9.47 6.80 1.48
N ASP A 96 8.76 7.17 2.55
CA ASP A 96 9.18 6.83 3.91
C ASP A 96 9.19 5.32 4.13
N ILE A 97 8.13 4.61 3.75
CA ILE A 97 8.09 3.16 3.83
C ILE A 97 9.22 2.51 3.01
N ALA A 98 9.41 2.93 1.77
CA ALA A 98 10.43 2.35 0.89
C ALA A 98 11.85 2.46 1.46
N LEU A 99 12.14 3.54 2.19
CA LEU A 99 13.48 3.85 2.70
C LEU A 99 13.69 3.41 4.16
N ASN A 100 12.66 3.46 4.99
CA ASN A 100 12.81 3.42 6.45
C ASN A 100 12.03 2.30 7.15
N ASP A 101 11.13 1.58 6.45
CA ASP A 101 10.38 0.50 7.09
C ASP A 101 11.29 -0.67 7.47
N PRO A 102 11.17 -1.25 8.68
CA PRO A 102 11.98 -2.38 9.09
C PRO A 102 11.68 -3.69 8.33
N ASP A 103 10.59 -3.78 7.58
CA ASP A 103 10.25 -4.97 6.78
C ASP A 103 10.72 -4.80 5.31
N PRO A 104 11.59 -5.69 4.80
CA PRO A 104 11.99 -6.96 5.39
C PRO A 104 13.15 -6.81 6.38
N ALA A 105 12.99 -7.43 7.56
CA ALA A 105 14.08 -7.51 8.54
C ALA A 105 15.10 -8.62 8.20
N LYS A 106 14.71 -9.56 7.33
CA LYS A 106 15.52 -10.70 6.87
C LYS A 106 15.03 -11.19 5.52
N VAL A 107 15.88 -11.95 4.84
CA VAL A 107 15.50 -12.67 3.62
C VAL A 107 14.45 -13.74 3.94
N LEU A 108 13.28 -13.64 3.33
CA LEU A 108 12.17 -14.57 3.55
C LEU A 108 12.29 -15.79 2.63
N ASN A 109 12.64 -15.59 1.36
CA ASN A 109 12.78 -16.65 0.38
C ASN A 109 14.07 -16.47 -0.43
N PRO A 110 15.20 -17.07 -0.01
CA PRO A 110 16.47 -16.93 -0.71
C PRO A 110 16.44 -17.36 -2.18
N ASN A 111 15.52 -18.28 -2.51
CA ASN A 111 15.41 -18.84 -3.87
C ASN A 111 14.46 -18.02 -4.77
N ASN A 112 13.73 -17.05 -4.24
CA ASN A 112 12.81 -16.22 -5.02
C ASN A 112 12.65 -14.81 -4.48
N GLN A 113 13.69 -14.01 -4.65
CA GLN A 113 13.75 -12.61 -4.21
C GLN A 113 12.73 -11.72 -4.95
N ILE A 114 12.30 -12.12 -6.16
CA ILE A 114 11.26 -11.42 -6.92
C ILE A 114 9.92 -11.52 -6.15
N ILE A 115 9.52 -12.71 -5.72
CA ILE A 115 8.31 -12.88 -4.91
C ILE A 115 8.43 -12.11 -3.60
N ASP A 116 9.60 -12.12 -2.96
CA ASP A 116 9.83 -11.37 -1.74
C ASP A 116 9.67 -9.87 -1.94
N SER A 117 10.05 -9.31 -3.10
CA SER A 117 9.87 -7.89 -3.39
C SER A 117 8.40 -7.46 -3.37
N PHE A 118 7.48 -8.34 -3.77
CA PHE A 118 6.02 -8.09 -3.71
C PHE A 118 5.41 -8.41 -2.35
N ASN A 119 6.15 -9.06 -1.44
CA ASN A 119 5.62 -9.55 -0.17
C ASN A 119 6.19 -8.83 1.06
N ASN A 120 7.07 -7.86 0.90
CA ASN A 120 7.54 -7.00 1.98
C ASN A 120 7.09 -5.55 1.79
N ASN A 121 7.01 -4.80 2.89
CA ASN A 121 6.47 -3.43 2.85
C ASN A 121 7.31 -2.50 1.97
N ARG A 122 8.65 -2.58 2.06
CA ARG A 122 9.55 -1.71 1.31
C ARG A 122 9.46 -1.96 -0.19
N GLY A 123 9.51 -3.22 -0.61
CA GLY A 123 9.35 -3.59 -2.02
C GLY A 123 7.99 -3.20 -2.58
N MET A 124 6.90 -3.46 -1.84
CA MET A 124 5.56 -3.02 -2.23
C MET A 124 5.48 -1.50 -2.39
N ALA A 125 6.09 -0.73 -1.48
CA ALA A 125 6.10 0.72 -1.58
C ALA A 125 6.89 1.19 -2.82
N VAL A 126 8.02 0.55 -3.15
CA VAL A 126 8.79 0.84 -4.37
C VAL A 126 7.93 0.64 -5.61
N HIS A 127 7.20 -0.47 -5.72
CA HIS A 127 6.30 -0.73 -6.85
C HIS A 127 5.23 0.38 -6.99
N GLU A 128 4.64 0.84 -5.89
CA GLU A 128 3.65 1.93 -5.94
C GLU A 128 4.30 3.30 -6.27
N ILE A 129 5.52 3.58 -5.81
CA ILE A 129 6.29 4.79 -6.16
C ILE A 129 6.51 4.86 -7.67
N VAL A 130 6.93 3.77 -8.31
CA VAL A 130 7.16 3.75 -9.76
C VAL A 130 5.87 3.98 -10.53
N ARG A 131 4.75 3.44 -10.10
CA ARG A 131 3.44 3.72 -10.69
C ARG A 131 3.05 5.19 -10.61
N CYS A 132 3.60 5.95 -9.65
CA CYS A 132 3.40 7.39 -9.55
C CYS A 132 4.20 8.19 -10.58
N PHE A 133 5.05 7.57 -11.41
CA PHE A 133 5.84 8.26 -12.45
C PHE A 133 4.99 9.04 -13.45
N ARG A 134 3.76 8.63 -13.69
CA ARG A 134 2.78 9.36 -14.50
C ARG A 134 2.50 10.79 -13.98
N TYR A 135 2.75 11.05 -12.71
CA TYR A 135 2.66 12.39 -12.11
C TYR A 135 4.01 13.09 -12.23
N LYS A 136 4.21 13.90 -13.29
CA LYS A 136 5.47 14.60 -13.57
C LYS A 136 6.06 15.32 -12.36
N ARG A 137 5.19 15.83 -11.46
CA ARG A 137 5.61 16.52 -10.22
C ARG A 137 6.42 15.67 -9.27
N PHE A 138 6.33 14.34 -9.34
CA PHE A 138 7.07 13.43 -8.47
C PHE A 138 8.33 12.84 -9.12
N ALA A 139 8.57 13.09 -10.41
CA ALA A 139 9.62 12.41 -11.18
C ALA A 139 10.99 12.51 -10.53
N GLU A 140 11.44 13.70 -10.14
CA GLU A 140 12.74 13.89 -9.48
C GLU A 140 12.84 13.08 -8.18
N LYS A 141 11.82 13.17 -7.33
CA LYS A 141 11.81 12.46 -6.05
C LYS A 141 11.72 10.94 -6.23
N ILE A 142 11.04 10.46 -7.28
CA ILE A 142 11.04 9.04 -7.65
C ILE A 142 12.46 8.58 -7.95
N PHE A 143 13.19 9.26 -8.83
CA PHE A 143 14.56 8.90 -9.18
C PHE A 143 15.49 8.92 -7.96
N LEU A 144 15.41 9.95 -7.13
CA LEU A 144 16.21 10.03 -5.89
C LEU A 144 15.90 8.88 -4.92
N THR A 145 14.63 8.49 -4.80
CA THR A 145 14.22 7.38 -3.94
C THR A 145 14.71 6.06 -4.51
N LEU A 146 14.52 5.81 -5.81
CA LEU A 146 14.97 4.58 -6.46
C LEU A 146 16.49 4.43 -6.42
N PHE A 147 17.25 5.52 -6.56
CA PHE A 147 18.70 5.51 -6.41
C PHE A 147 19.14 5.05 -5.01
N LYS A 148 18.45 5.51 -3.96
CA LYS A 148 18.71 5.06 -2.58
C LYS A 148 18.34 3.59 -2.40
N VAL A 149 17.17 3.19 -2.89
CA VAL A 149 16.67 1.80 -2.84
C VAL A 149 17.60 0.83 -3.60
N ALA A 150 18.19 1.26 -4.71
CA ALA A 150 19.16 0.43 -5.46
C ALA A 150 20.43 0.09 -4.64
N ASN A 151 20.71 0.84 -3.58
CA ASN A 151 21.81 0.58 -2.65
C ASN A 151 21.33 -0.04 -1.32
N ASP A 152 20.11 -0.54 -1.27
CA ASP A 152 19.55 -1.15 -0.07
C ASP A 152 20.29 -2.43 0.33
N PRO A 153 20.49 -2.72 1.63
CA PRO A 153 21.11 -3.96 2.07
C PRO A 153 20.31 -5.22 1.72
N MET A 154 18.99 -5.10 1.51
CA MET A 154 18.12 -6.25 1.21
C MET A 154 17.94 -6.44 -0.30
N ASP A 155 18.30 -7.62 -0.80
CA ASP A 155 18.22 -7.98 -2.21
C ASP A 155 16.81 -7.83 -2.78
N SER A 156 15.78 -8.27 -2.06
CA SER A 156 14.39 -8.16 -2.51
C SER A 156 13.93 -6.72 -2.70
N VAL A 157 14.47 -5.78 -1.92
CA VAL A 157 14.17 -4.35 -2.06
C VAL A 157 14.90 -3.75 -3.27
N ARG A 158 16.19 -4.12 -3.48
CA ARG A 158 16.91 -3.72 -4.70
C ARG A 158 16.26 -4.27 -5.96
N ILE A 159 15.81 -5.53 -5.94
CA ILE A 159 15.12 -6.18 -7.06
C ILE A 159 13.83 -5.46 -7.41
N ALA A 160 13.04 -5.00 -6.41
CA ALA A 160 11.85 -4.19 -6.66
C ALA A 160 12.16 -2.97 -7.54
N SER A 161 13.23 -2.22 -7.21
CA SER A 161 13.63 -1.05 -8.00
C SER A 161 14.06 -1.39 -9.43
N LEU A 162 14.73 -2.53 -9.64
CA LEU A 162 15.21 -2.97 -10.96
C LEU A 162 14.05 -3.42 -11.87
N ILE A 163 13.10 -4.18 -11.33
CA ILE A 163 11.92 -4.62 -12.08
C ILE A 163 11.16 -3.42 -12.62
N ASP A 164 10.92 -2.43 -11.76
CA ASP A 164 10.10 -1.29 -12.10
C ASP A 164 10.83 -0.28 -12.99
N LEU A 165 12.15 -0.12 -12.83
CA LEU A 165 12.96 0.66 -13.76
C LEU A 165 12.91 0.08 -15.18
N ALA A 166 12.93 -1.25 -15.31
CA ALA A 166 12.78 -1.90 -16.61
C ALA A 166 11.42 -1.58 -17.26
N VAL A 167 10.36 -1.46 -16.47
CA VAL A 167 9.04 -1.04 -16.95
C VAL A 167 9.06 0.41 -17.42
N LEU A 168 9.70 1.32 -16.67
CA LEU A 168 9.80 2.74 -17.05
C LEU A 168 10.63 2.96 -18.31
N MET A 169 11.65 2.14 -18.58
CA MET A 169 12.48 2.24 -19.76
C MET A 169 11.78 1.74 -21.05
N ASN A 170 10.69 1.00 -20.92
CA ASN A 170 9.90 0.49 -22.05
C ASN A 170 8.64 1.32 -22.34
N VAL A 171 8.49 2.48 -21.71
CA VAL A 171 7.39 3.43 -22.00
C VAL A 171 7.90 4.37 -23.07
N ASP A 172 7.49 4.11 -24.33
CA ASP A 172 7.70 5.01 -25.50
C ASP A 172 6.81 6.27 -25.41
#